data_31f449f38801ce0e6e268f8b4cb1ac47
#
_entry.id   31f449f38801ce0e6e268f8b4cb1ac47
#
_cell.length_a   1.000
_cell.length_b   1.000
_cell.length_c   1.000
_cell.angle_alpha   90.00
_cell.angle_beta   90.00
_cell.angle_gamma   90.00
#
_symmetry.space_group_name_H-M   'P 1'
#
loop_
_entity.id
_entity.type
_entity.pdbx_description
1 polymer ?
#
loop_
_entity_poly.entity_id
_entity_poly.type
_entity_poly.pdbx_seq_one_letter_code
_entity_poly.pdbx_strand_id
1 'polypeptide(L)'
;LLMCLSGAAMVAHAQGSAKLEVGHFSVAAEGAALPDGWTPLTFKKIERHTTYEVVKDGPVSVVKAVSEASASGLTKAVSIDPHEYPIVRWRWKVENLLQKGNVNRKDGDDYPARLYITFAYEPAKVSFGRKLKYQAGRVLFGDIPIGALNYIWDGKSPVGTVVDNAFTDFAKMIVVESGPQRIGTWVEEERNVYEDYRLAFGEEPPAISGVAIMSDTDNTKERAVAYYGDIVFVRALK
;
A
#
# COMPACT_ATOMS: atom_id res chain seq x y z
N LEU A 1 30.07 44.62 -41.98
CA LEU A 1 30.12 44.14 -40.56
C LEU A 1 28.87 43.34 -40.29
N LEU A 2 28.96 42.02 -40.36
CA LEU A 2 27.83 41.12 -40.13
C LEU A 2 27.92 40.62 -38.65
N MET A 3 26.95 40.97 -37.83
CA MET A 3 26.81 40.45 -36.48
C MET A 3 25.95 39.17 -36.49
N CYS A 4 26.57 38.00 -36.26
CA CYS A 4 25.86 36.76 -36.00
C CYS A 4 25.39 36.75 -34.53
N LEU A 5 24.07 36.84 -34.31
CA LEU A 5 23.43 36.54 -33.01
C LEU A 5 23.21 35.04 -32.93
N SER A 6 24.02 34.35 -32.13
CA SER A 6 23.81 32.97 -31.73
C SER A 6 22.77 32.91 -30.61
N GLY A 7 21.52 32.55 -30.95
CA GLY A 7 20.49 32.27 -29.98
C GLY A 7 20.74 30.90 -29.34
N ALA A 8 21.12 30.88 -28.06
CA ALA A 8 21.15 29.67 -27.24
C ALA A 8 19.71 29.28 -26.90
N ALA A 9 19.22 28.20 -27.49
CA ALA A 9 17.94 27.59 -27.08
C ALA A 9 18.11 26.96 -25.69
N MET A 10 17.50 27.57 -24.67
CA MET A 10 17.33 26.93 -23.37
C MET A 10 16.37 25.75 -23.52
N VAL A 11 16.90 24.56 -23.45
CA VAL A 11 16.08 23.34 -23.27
C VAL A 11 15.53 23.38 -21.85
N ALA A 12 14.27 23.79 -21.71
CA ALA A 12 13.55 23.67 -20.46
C ALA A 12 13.33 22.18 -20.19
N HIS A 13 14.10 21.62 -19.26
CA HIS A 13 13.80 20.32 -18.67
C HIS A 13 12.50 20.50 -17.89
N ALA A 14 11.42 19.84 -18.35
CA ALA A 14 10.21 19.73 -17.58
C ALA A 14 10.55 18.98 -16.28
N GLN A 15 10.68 19.71 -15.17
CA GLN A 15 10.78 19.10 -13.86
C GLN A 15 9.46 18.41 -13.59
N GLY A 16 9.45 17.07 -13.56
CA GLY A 16 8.28 16.27 -13.16
C GLY A 16 7.75 16.76 -11.80
N SER A 17 6.46 16.52 -11.54
CA SER A 17 5.81 16.92 -10.29
C SER A 17 6.64 16.49 -9.07
N ALA A 18 6.73 17.36 -8.05
CA ALA A 18 7.40 17.03 -6.79
C ALA A 18 6.67 15.91 -6.01
N LYS A 19 5.39 15.67 -6.33
CA LYS A 19 4.54 14.64 -5.73
C LYS A 19 3.66 13.96 -6.78
N LEU A 20 3.31 12.69 -6.54
CA LEU A 20 2.33 11.91 -7.28
C LEU A 20 1.18 11.57 -6.34
N GLU A 21 -0.01 12.05 -6.64
CA GLU A 21 -1.22 11.77 -5.86
C GLU A 21 -1.84 10.45 -6.35
N VAL A 22 -1.70 9.39 -5.55
CA VAL A 22 -2.24 8.07 -5.84
C VAL A 22 -3.64 7.91 -5.27
N GLY A 23 -3.84 8.27 -4.02
CA GLY A 23 -5.13 8.31 -3.36
C GLY A 23 -5.49 9.74 -2.98
N HIS A 24 -6.22 10.45 -3.86
CA HIS A 24 -6.70 11.81 -3.58
C HIS A 24 -8.12 11.75 -3.04
N PHE A 25 -8.29 11.08 -1.89
CA PHE A 25 -9.60 10.82 -1.28
C PHE A 25 -10.27 12.08 -0.74
N SER A 26 -9.46 13.06 -0.31
CA SER A 26 -9.94 14.29 0.31
C SER A 26 -10.86 15.12 -0.56
N VAL A 27 -10.78 14.98 -1.89
CA VAL A 27 -11.64 15.68 -2.87
C VAL A 27 -12.77 14.82 -3.42
N ALA A 28 -12.86 13.55 -3.05
CA ALA A 28 -13.91 12.65 -3.51
C ALA A 28 -15.28 13.12 -3.03
N ALA A 29 -16.31 12.96 -3.87
CA ALA A 29 -17.67 13.26 -3.48
C ALA A 29 -18.13 12.28 -2.39
N GLU A 30 -18.79 12.79 -1.35
CA GLU A 30 -19.42 11.95 -0.34
C GLU A 30 -20.45 11.01 -0.97
N GLY A 31 -20.45 9.75 -0.55
CA GLY A 31 -21.34 8.73 -1.10
C GLY A 31 -20.91 8.21 -2.47
N ALA A 32 -19.75 8.62 -3.00
CA ALA A 32 -19.18 7.97 -4.18
C ALA A 32 -18.95 6.50 -3.88
N ALA A 33 -19.30 5.64 -4.84
CA ALA A 33 -19.16 4.18 -4.67
C ALA A 33 -17.71 3.77 -4.44
N LEU A 34 -16.78 4.39 -5.17
CA LEU A 34 -15.32 4.20 -5.02
C LEU A 34 -14.60 5.50 -5.40
N PRO A 35 -13.40 5.75 -4.85
CA PRO A 35 -12.54 6.84 -5.32
C PRO A 35 -12.08 6.63 -6.77
N ASP A 36 -11.81 7.71 -7.49
CA ASP A 36 -11.43 7.67 -8.90
C ASP A 36 -10.18 6.82 -9.17
N GLY A 37 -10.33 5.86 -10.07
CA GLY A 37 -9.27 4.94 -10.49
C GLY A 37 -8.99 3.80 -9.52
N TRP A 38 -9.75 3.70 -8.43
CA TRP A 38 -9.69 2.57 -7.49
C TRP A 38 -10.71 1.50 -7.87
N THR A 39 -10.33 0.25 -7.74
CA THR A 39 -11.17 -0.92 -8.03
C THR A 39 -11.18 -1.89 -6.86
N PRO A 40 -12.25 -2.69 -6.70
CA PRO A 40 -12.29 -3.73 -5.68
C PRO A 40 -11.15 -4.75 -5.85
N LEU A 41 -10.48 -5.08 -4.75
CA LEU A 41 -9.55 -6.20 -4.64
C LEU A 41 -10.23 -7.30 -3.85
N THR A 42 -10.61 -8.40 -4.52
CA THR A 42 -11.31 -9.53 -3.89
C THR A 42 -10.53 -10.82 -4.06
N PHE A 43 -10.79 -11.80 -3.20
CA PHE A 43 -10.13 -13.10 -3.19
C PHE A 43 -11.15 -14.22 -3.43
N LYS A 44 -10.88 -15.09 -4.39
CA LYS A 44 -11.83 -16.16 -4.82
C LYS A 44 -12.34 -17.07 -3.69
N LYS A 45 -11.56 -17.24 -2.62
CA LYS A 45 -11.91 -18.12 -1.50
C LYS A 45 -12.61 -17.39 -0.35
N ILE A 46 -12.78 -16.08 -0.45
CA ILE A 46 -13.37 -15.25 0.60
C ILE A 46 -14.69 -14.69 0.09
N GLU A 47 -15.78 -15.19 0.66
CA GLU A 47 -17.13 -14.82 0.23
C GLU A 47 -17.60 -13.48 0.81
N ARG A 48 -17.17 -13.18 2.04
CA ARG A 48 -17.54 -11.93 2.72
C ARG A 48 -16.51 -10.86 2.48
N HIS A 49 -16.95 -9.74 1.93
CA HIS A 49 -16.10 -8.62 1.59
C HIS A 49 -16.22 -7.50 2.63
N THR A 50 -15.11 -6.83 2.89
CA THR A 50 -15.06 -5.58 3.64
C THR A 50 -15.81 -4.50 2.87
N THR A 51 -16.63 -3.72 3.55
CA THR A 51 -17.34 -2.60 2.95
C THR A 51 -16.46 -1.36 2.94
N TYR A 52 -16.40 -0.69 1.79
CA TYR A 52 -15.68 0.57 1.59
C TYR A 52 -16.66 1.66 1.14
N GLU A 53 -16.59 2.82 1.77
CA GLU A 53 -17.43 3.98 1.43
C GLU A 53 -16.63 5.28 1.56
N VAL A 54 -16.94 6.26 0.71
CA VAL A 54 -16.40 7.61 0.85
C VAL A 54 -17.29 8.38 1.80
N VAL A 55 -16.71 8.81 2.91
CA VAL A 55 -17.43 9.56 3.96
C VAL A 55 -16.74 10.87 4.27
N LYS A 56 -17.45 11.81 4.89
CA LYS A 56 -16.86 13.03 5.45
C LYS A 56 -16.24 12.74 6.82
N ASP A 57 -15.03 13.26 7.03
CA ASP A 57 -14.40 13.37 8.35
C ASP A 57 -13.90 14.83 8.51
N GLY A 58 -14.70 15.63 9.18
CA GLY A 58 -14.52 17.08 9.18
C GLY A 58 -14.71 17.69 7.78
N PRO A 59 -13.79 18.56 7.33
CA PRO A 59 -13.92 19.26 6.05
C PRO A 59 -13.53 18.41 4.83
N VAL A 60 -12.94 17.25 5.00
CA VAL A 60 -12.39 16.42 3.91
C VAL A 60 -13.12 15.10 3.80
N SER A 61 -13.04 14.48 2.61
CA SER A 61 -13.50 13.12 2.41
C SER A 61 -12.37 12.12 2.74
N VAL A 62 -12.76 10.93 3.16
CA VAL A 62 -11.87 9.80 3.46
C VAL A 62 -12.54 8.51 3.06
N VAL A 63 -11.79 7.43 2.91
CA VAL A 63 -12.35 6.09 2.69
C VAL A 63 -12.50 5.40 4.04
N LYS A 64 -13.74 5.07 4.41
CA LYS A 64 -14.06 4.25 5.57
C LYS A 64 -14.14 2.79 5.15
N ALA A 65 -13.49 1.92 5.91
CA ALA A 65 -13.53 0.47 5.76
C ALA A 65 -14.19 -0.17 6.99
N VAL A 66 -15.13 -1.08 6.75
CA VAL A 66 -15.77 -1.89 7.80
C VAL A 66 -15.62 -3.35 7.44
N SER A 67 -14.84 -4.08 8.21
CA SER A 67 -14.62 -5.52 8.08
C SER A 67 -15.33 -6.28 9.19
N GLU A 68 -16.11 -7.30 8.86
CA GLU A 68 -16.82 -8.18 9.79
C GLU A 68 -16.65 -9.63 9.37
N ALA A 69 -15.67 -10.34 9.93
CA ALA A 69 -15.25 -11.68 9.51
C ALA A 69 -15.12 -11.76 7.97
N SER A 70 -14.49 -10.76 7.38
CA SER A 70 -14.43 -10.52 5.94
C SER A 70 -13.04 -10.07 5.50
N ALA A 71 -12.73 -10.20 4.20
CA ALA A 71 -11.54 -9.59 3.63
C ALA A 71 -11.78 -9.16 2.19
N SER A 72 -11.40 -7.95 1.91
CA SER A 72 -11.23 -7.38 0.57
C SER A 72 -10.47 -6.06 0.71
N GLY A 73 -10.08 -5.47 -0.39
CA GLY A 73 -9.41 -4.19 -0.43
C GLY A 73 -9.90 -3.32 -1.57
N LEU A 74 -9.32 -2.14 -1.68
CA LEU A 74 -9.35 -1.32 -2.87
C LEU A 74 -7.95 -1.22 -3.42
N THR A 75 -7.79 -1.31 -4.74
CA THR A 75 -6.50 -1.24 -5.41
C THR A 75 -6.51 -0.24 -6.56
N LYS A 76 -5.36 0.38 -6.80
CA LYS A 76 -5.11 1.25 -7.95
C LYS A 76 -3.82 0.84 -8.63
N ALA A 77 -3.89 0.55 -9.92
CA ALA A 77 -2.71 0.32 -10.75
C ALA A 77 -1.96 1.65 -10.96
N VAL A 78 -0.63 1.60 -10.83
CA VAL A 78 0.27 2.73 -11.02
C VAL A 78 1.53 2.27 -11.74
N SER A 79 2.34 3.22 -12.21
CA SER A 79 3.70 2.96 -12.68
C SER A 79 4.60 4.04 -12.11
N ILE A 80 5.32 3.72 -11.02
CA ILE A 80 6.13 4.69 -10.28
C ILE A 80 7.55 4.11 -10.13
N ASP A 81 8.56 4.90 -10.49
CA ASP A 81 9.96 4.56 -10.24
C ASP A 81 10.30 4.88 -8.77
N PRO A 82 10.61 3.86 -7.94
CA PRO A 82 10.95 4.08 -6.54
C PRO A 82 12.31 4.79 -6.34
N HIS A 83 13.17 4.85 -7.38
CA HIS A 83 14.38 5.67 -7.33
C HIS A 83 14.06 7.17 -7.45
N GLU A 84 13.02 7.51 -8.20
CA GLU A 84 12.61 8.90 -8.39
C GLU A 84 11.65 9.37 -7.28
N TYR A 85 10.74 8.50 -6.87
CA TYR A 85 9.72 8.74 -5.85
C TYR A 85 9.81 7.70 -4.72
N PRO A 86 10.86 7.73 -3.92
CA PRO A 86 11.09 6.71 -2.88
C PRO A 86 10.17 6.83 -1.67
N ILE A 87 9.60 8.01 -1.43
CA ILE A 87 8.87 8.27 -0.20
C ILE A 87 7.38 8.16 -0.44
N VAL A 88 6.68 7.30 0.31
CA VAL A 88 5.23 7.27 0.38
C VAL A 88 4.75 7.92 1.68
N ARG A 89 3.74 8.78 1.57
CA ARG A 89 3.05 9.40 2.71
C ARG A 89 1.58 9.07 2.65
N TRP A 90 1.01 8.73 3.79
CA TRP A 90 -0.44 8.52 3.94
C TRP A 90 -0.87 8.84 5.35
N ARG A 91 -2.16 8.84 5.58
CA ARG A 91 -2.72 8.87 6.92
C ARG A 91 -3.85 7.86 7.05
N TRP A 92 -3.99 7.34 8.22
CA TRP A 92 -5.06 6.41 8.57
C TRP A 92 -5.53 6.62 10.02
N LYS A 93 -6.68 6.06 10.32
CA LYS A 93 -7.25 6.02 11.66
C LYS A 93 -7.93 4.67 11.83
N VAL A 94 -7.72 4.00 12.97
CA VAL A 94 -8.44 2.78 13.33
C VAL A 94 -9.29 3.02 14.57
N GLU A 95 -10.48 2.41 14.63
CA GLU A 95 -11.37 2.55 15.80
C GLU A 95 -11.13 1.45 16.83
N ASN A 96 -10.54 0.33 16.43
CA ASN A 96 -10.27 -0.80 17.31
C ASN A 96 -9.11 -1.66 16.81
N LEU A 97 -8.52 -2.43 17.70
CA LEU A 97 -7.54 -3.49 17.40
C LEU A 97 -8.20 -4.86 17.35
N LEU A 98 -7.51 -5.80 16.71
CA LEU A 98 -7.89 -7.21 16.69
C LEU A 98 -7.18 -7.95 17.82
N GLN A 99 -7.95 -8.58 18.69
CA GLN A 99 -7.43 -9.27 19.87
C GLN A 99 -6.67 -10.56 19.51
N LYS A 100 -7.11 -11.24 18.44
CA LYS A 100 -6.51 -12.48 17.95
C LYS A 100 -5.43 -12.25 16.91
N GLY A 101 -5.25 -11.02 16.41
CA GLY A 101 -4.22 -10.67 15.43
C GLY A 101 -2.84 -11.15 15.87
N ASN A 102 -2.07 -11.71 14.91
CA ASN A 102 -0.71 -12.20 15.13
C ASN A 102 0.04 -12.29 13.80
N VAL A 103 1.03 -11.44 13.61
CA VAL A 103 1.82 -11.31 12.38
C VAL A 103 2.57 -12.59 11.98
N ASN A 104 2.79 -13.53 12.90
CA ASN A 104 3.51 -14.77 12.64
C ASN A 104 2.60 -15.99 12.39
N ARG A 105 1.27 -15.82 12.38
CA ARG A 105 0.34 -16.95 12.30
C ARG A 105 -0.73 -16.72 11.25
N LYS A 106 -1.05 -17.76 10.48
CA LYS A 106 -2.10 -17.70 9.43
C LYS A 106 -3.49 -17.42 9.97
N ASP A 107 -3.82 -17.96 11.13
CA ASP A 107 -5.11 -17.75 11.80
C ASP A 107 -5.20 -16.39 12.52
N GLY A 108 -4.14 -15.61 12.49
CA GLY A 108 -4.03 -14.26 13.02
C GLY A 108 -3.58 -13.20 12.00
N ASP A 109 -3.49 -13.54 10.70
CA ASP A 109 -3.05 -12.62 9.63
C ASP A 109 -4.16 -11.66 9.21
N ASP A 110 -4.71 -10.94 10.18
CA ASP A 110 -5.71 -9.91 10.04
C ASP A 110 -5.24 -8.60 10.66
N TYR A 111 -5.58 -7.49 10.03
CA TYR A 111 -5.19 -6.16 10.52
C TYR A 111 -6.31 -5.14 10.29
N PRO A 112 -6.52 -4.24 11.25
CA PRO A 112 -7.53 -3.19 11.09
C PRO A 112 -7.23 -2.26 9.92
N ALA A 113 -5.94 -2.02 9.64
CA ALA A 113 -5.51 -1.20 8.51
C ALA A 113 -4.20 -1.71 7.91
N ARG A 114 -4.20 -1.78 6.56
CA ARG A 114 -3.04 -2.16 5.74
C ARG A 114 -2.90 -1.20 4.55
N LEU A 115 -1.65 -0.87 4.21
CA LEU A 115 -1.28 -0.24 2.94
C LEU A 115 -0.31 -1.16 2.20
N TYR A 116 -0.71 -1.64 1.03
CA TYR A 116 0.13 -2.45 0.15
C TYR A 116 0.78 -1.58 -0.92
N ILE A 117 2.07 -1.79 -1.12
CA ILE A 117 2.82 -1.33 -2.28
C ILE A 117 3.27 -2.57 -3.04
N THR A 118 2.76 -2.75 -4.25
CA THR A 118 3.10 -3.89 -5.11
C THR A 118 4.10 -3.49 -6.18
N PHE A 119 4.95 -4.44 -6.57
CA PHE A 119 6.05 -4.19 -7.51
C PHE A 119 5.86 -5.00 -8.79
N ALA A 120 6.36 -4.44 -9.90
CA ALA A 120 6.24 -5.03 -11.21
C ALA A 120 7.07 -6.32 -11.32
N TYR A 121 6.54 -7.28 -12.08
CA TYR A 121 7.29 -8.48 -12.43
C TYR A 121 8.24 -8.20 -13.59
N GLU A 122 9.53 -8.18 -13.30
CA GLU A 122 10.57 -8.07 -14.31
C GLU A 122 11.32 -9.40 -14.46
N PRO A 123 10.86 -10.32 -15.34
CA PRO A 123 11.44 -11.67 -15.46
C PRO A 123 12.94 -11.69 -15.71
N ALA A 124 13.48 -10.68 -16.39
CA ALA A 124 14.90 -10.57 -16.68
C ALA A 124 15.76 -10.34 -15.43
N LYS A 125 15.20 -9.69 -14.40
CA LYS A 125 15.91 -9.32 -13.17
C LYS A 125 15.72 -10.32 -12.03
N VAL A 126 14.79 -11.28 -12.16
CA VAL A 126 14.44 -12.22 -11.09
C VAL A 126 15.28 -13.50 -11.21
N SER A 127 15.80 -13.99 -10.08
CA SER A 127 16.55 -15.24 -10.03
C SER A 127 15.71 -16.45 -10.49
N PHE A 128 16.35 -17.50 -11.01
CA PHE A 128 15.65 -18.69 -11.53
C PHE A 128 14.76 -19.36 -10.46
N GLY A 129 15.26 -19.49 -9.24
CA GLY A 129 14.47 -20.09 -8.14
C GLY A 129 13.22 -19.27 -7.79
N ARG A 130 13.32 -17.93 -7.83
CA ARG A 130 12.18 -17.04 -7.57
C ARG A 130 11.17 -17.07 -8.72
N LYS A 131 11.64 -17.19 -9.99
CA LYS A 131 10.74 -17.41 -11.15
C LYS A 131 9.89 -18.67 -11.00
N LEU A 132 10.52 -19.77 -10.56
CA LEU A 132 9.83 -21.05 -10.37
C LEU A 132 8.78 -20.95 -9.25
N LYS A 133 9.13 -20.35 -8.13
CA LYS A 133 8.19 -20.10 -7.02
C LYS A 133 7.02 -19.22 -7.48
N TYR A 134 7.29 -18.18 -8.23
CA TYR A 134 6.24 -17.29 -8.76
C TYR A 134 5.26 -18.02 -9.68
N GLN A 135 5.79 -18.82 -10.62
CA GLN A 135 4.94 -19.61 -11.51
C GLN A 135 4.05 -20.59 -10.73
N ALA A 136 4.60 -21.25 -9.71
CA ALA A 136 3.83 -22.12 -8.83
C ALA A 136 2.76 -21.34 -8.03
N GLY A 137 3.11 -20.15 -7.52
CA GLY A 137 2.18 -19.27 -6.81
C GLY A 137 1.03 -18.79 -7.71
N ARG A 138 1.29 -18.42 -8.96
CA ARG A 138 0.24 -18.03 -9.92
C ARG A 138 -0.77 -19.13 -10.19
N VAL A 139 -0.33 -20.36 -10.26
CA VAL A 139 -1.23 -21.52 -10.46
C VAL A 139 -2.17 -21.70 -9.27
N LEU A 140 -1.68 -21.45 -8.05
CA LEU A 140 -2.44 -21.67 -6.82
C LEU A 140 -3.30 -20.47 -6.41
N PHE A 141 -2.83 -19.25 -6.63
CA PHE A 141 -3.41 -18.03 -6.08
C PHE A 141 -3.81 -16.98 -7.14
N GLY A 142 -3.54 -17.23 -8.43
CA GLY A 142 -3.78 -16.28 -9.52
C GLY A 142 -2.63 -15.27 -9.70
N ASP A 143 -2.93 -14.12 -10.31
CA ASP A 143 -1.92 -13.08 -10.56
C ASP A 143 -1.58 -12.34 -9.25
N ILE A 144 -0.62 -12.90 -8.53
CA ILE A 144 -0.03 -12.26 -7.34
C ILE A 144 1.17 -11.40 -7.75
N PRO A 145 1.40 -10.25 -7.12
CA PRO A 145 2.64 -9.49 -7.32
C PRO A 145 3.84 -10.30 -6.82
N ILE A 146 4.99 -10.18 -7.49
CA ILE A 146 6.24 -10.86 -7.11
C ILE A 146 6.85 -10.31 -5.83
N GLY A 147 6.51 -9.08 -5.50
CA GLY A 147 6.93 -8.44 -4.28
C GLY A 147 5.86 -7.48 -3.83
N ALA A 148 5.54 -7.50 -2.56
CA ALA A 148 4.69 -6.52 -1.94
C ALA A 148 5.28 -6.13 -0.58
N LEU A 149 5.38 -4.83 -0.33
CA LEU A 149 5.49 -4.29 1.03
C LEU A 149 4.09 -4.07 1.55
N ASN A 150 3.83 -4.52 2.75
CA ASN A 150 2.55 -4.38 3.41
C ASN A 150 2.76 -3.66 4.74
N TYR A 151 2.51 -2.37 4.75
CA TYR A 151 2.53 -1.56 5.97
C TYR A 151 1.28 -1.84 6.77
N ILE A 152 1.44 -2.19 8.04
CA ILE A 152 0.33 -2.64 8.90
C ILE A 152 0.26 -1.88 10.21
N TRP A 153 -0.96 -1.70 10.69
CA TRP A 153 -1.23 -1.40 12.09
C TRP A 153 -1.44 -2.71 12.84
N ASP A 154 -0.49 -3.09 13.69
CA ASP A 154 -0.60 -4.33 14.47
C ASP A 154 -1.05 -4.05 15.93
N GLY A 155 -1.63 -5.07 16.56
CA GLY A 155 -2.08 -4.96 17.96
C GLY A 155 -0.98 -5.20 19.00
N LYS A 156 0.10 -5.88 18.62
CA LYS A 156 1.05 -6.48 19.58
C LYS A 156 2.51 -6.35 19.22
N SER A 157 2.85 -6.51 17.93
CA SER A 157 4.24 -6.52 17.50
C SER A 157 4.83 -5.11 17.53
N PRO A 158 6.09 -4.94 17.92
CA PRO A 158 6.73 -3.63 17.97
C PRO A 158 6.77 -2.95 16.60
N VAL A 159 6.65 -1.63 16.58
CA VAL A 159 6.93 -0.82 15.37
C VAL A 159 8.34 -1.11 14.87
N GLY A 160 8.49 -1.23 13.55
CA GLY A 160 9.75 -1.61 12.89
C GLY A 160 9.92 -3.12 12.71
N THR A 161 9.01 -3.97 13.22
CA THR A 161 9.03 -5.41 12.94
C THR A 161 8.84 -5.65 11.44
N VAL A 162 9.74 -6.44 10.84
CA VAL A 162 9.67 -6.87 9.43
C VAL A 162 9.67 -8.40 9.39
N VAL A 163 8.62 -9.00 8.83
CA VAL A 163 8.47 -10.45 8.70
C VAL A 163 7.85 -10.83 7.37
N ASP A 164 7.99 -12.09 6.97
CA ASP A 164 7.23 -12.62 5.83
C ASP A 164 5.74 -12.66 6.16
N ASN A 165 4.89 -12.46 5.15
CA ASN A 165 3.48 -12.74 5.32
C ASN A 165 3.28 -14.22 5.64
N ALA A 166 2.37 -14.56 6.54
CA ALA A 166 2.14 -15.92 7.02
C ALA A 166 1.76 -16.93 5.91
N PHE A 167 1.30 -16.46 4.75
CA PHE A 167 0.91 -17.29 3.61
C PHE A 167 1.96 -17.35 2.50
N THR A 168 2.85 -16.33 2.38
CA THR A 168 3.80 -16.21 1.27
C THR A 168 4.99 -15.32 1.62
N ASP A 169 6.17 -15.69 1.13
CA ASP A 169 7.39 -14.88 1.22
C ASP A 169 7.49 -13.76 0.16
N PHE A 170 6.51 -13.70 -0.77
CA PHE A 170 6.39 -12.61 -1.75
C PHE A 170 5.85 -11.32 -1.17
N ALA A 171 5.22 -11.35 -0.01
CA ALA A 171 4.76 -10.17 0.72
C ALA A 171 5.52 -10.06 2.05
N LYS A 172 5.98 -8.86 2.35
CA LYS A 172 6.66 -8.53 3.61
C LYS A 172 5.77 -7.61 4.44
N MET A 173 5.53 -8.01 5.67
CA MET A 173 4.77 -7.24 6.64
C MET A 173 5.72 -6.30 7.38
N ILE A 174 5.41 -5.02 7.41
CA ILE A 174 6.17 -3.98 8.12
C ILE A 174 5.23 -3.30 9.09
N VAL A 175 5.46 -3.50 10.38
CA VAL A 175 4.68 -2.83 11.43
C VAL A 175 5.09 -1.36 11.50
N VAL A 176 4.21 -0.45 11.13
CA VAL A 176 4.47 1.00 11.19
C VAL A 176 3.72 1.66 12.33
N GLU A 177 2.60 1.07 12.76
CA GLU A 177 1.87 1.48 13.96
C GLU A 177 1.50 0.26 14.80
N SER A 178 1.48 0.39 16.13
CA SER A 178 1.25 -0.72 17.04
C SER A 178 0.55 -0.31 18.34
N GLY A 179 -0.33 -1.21 18.81
CA GLY A 179 -0.98 -1.07 20.09
C GLY A 179 -2.12 -0.04 20.12
N PRO A 180 -2.72 0.17 21.33
CA PRO A 180 -3.96 0.92 21.47
C PRO A 180 -3.81 2.43 21.62
N GLN A 181 -2.58 2.96 21.74
CA GLN A 181 -2.32 4.33 22.21
C GLN A 181 -2.86 5.41 21.25
N ARG A 182 -3.00 5.08 19.97
CA ARG A 182 -3.42 6.03 18.94
C ARG A 182 -4.77 5.65 18.29
N ILE A 183 -5.51 4.70 18.89
CA ILE A 183 -6.88 4.36 18.44
C ILE A 183 -7.75 5.62 18.45
N GLY A 184 -8.59 5.78 17.43
CA GLY A 184 -9.50 6.90 17.26
C GLY A 184 -8.82 8.21 16.83
N THR A 185 -7.51 8.21 16.63
CA THR A 185 -6.76 9.39 16.17
C THR A 185 -6.20 9.18 14.77
N TRP A 186 -6.12 10.25 13.98
CA TRP A 186 -5.43 10.24 12.72
C TRP A 186 -3.92 10.11 12.93
N VAL A 187 -3.32 9.16 12.25
CA VAL A 187 -1.87 8.93 12.23
C VAL A 187 -1.37 9.21 10.84
N GLU A 188 -0.38 10.08 10.74
CA GLU A 188 0.36 10.35 9.51
C GLU A 188 1.59 9.45 9.47
N GLU A 189 1.81 8.78 8.35
CA GLU A 189 2.92 7.88 8.11
C GLU A 189 3.75 8.38 6.94
N GLU A 190 5.07 8.16 7.06
CA GLU A 190 6.02 8.38 6.00
C GLU A 190 6.99 7.20 5.95
N ARG A 191 7.15 6.59 4.77
CA ARG A 191 8.08 5.47 4.59
C ARG A 191 8.90 5.65 3.33
N ASN A 192 10.17 5.25 3.40
CA ASN A 192 11.01 5.13 2.22
C ASN A 192 10.84 3.73 1.62
N VAL A 193 9.97 3.64 0.61
CA VAL A 193 9.62 2.37 -0.06
C VAL A 193 10.84 1.71 -0.71
N TYR A 194 11.77 2.51 -1.23
CA TYR A 194 13.00 2.00 -1.83
C TYR A 194 13.87 1.29 -0.79
N GLU A 195 14.13 1.93 0.35
CA GLU A 195 14.94 1.34 1.41
C GLU A 195 14.22 0.18 2.11
N ASP A 196 12.92 0.29 2.33
CA ASP A 196 12.11 -0.77 2.91
C ASP A 196 12.13 -2.03 2.03
N TYR A 197 12.07 -1.88 0.70
CA TYR A 197 12.17 -3.01 -0.22
C TYR A 197 13.55 -3.67 -0.14
N ARG A 198 14.62 -2.88 -0.18
CA ARG A 198 15.99 -3.40 -0.05
C ARG A 198 16.21 -4.14 1.26
N LEU A 199 15.73 -3.57 2.36
CA LEU A 199 15.81 -4.21 3.68
C LEU A 199 15.05 -5.54 3.71
N ALA A 200 13.84 -5.55 3.16
CA ALA A 200 12.93 -6.69 3.25
C ALA A 200 13.27 -7.84 2.27
N PHE A 201 13.78 -7.52 1.07
CA PHE A 201 14.04 -8.50 0.02
C PHE A 201 15.53 -8.70 -0.29
N GLY A 202 16.43 -7.81 0.14
CA GLY A 202 17.87 -7.89 -0.13
C GLY A 202 18.25 -7.59 -1.58
N GLU A 203 17.38 -6.93 -2.35
CA GLU A 203 17.59 -6.63 -3.77
C GLU A 203 17.04 -5.24 -4.14
N GLU A 204 17.39 -4.74 -5.34
CA GLU A 204 16.89 -3.46 -5.85
C GLU A 204 15.40 -3.57 -6.19
N PRO A 205 14.58 -2.56 -5.81
CA PRO A 205 13.15 -2.57 -6.12
C PRO A 205 12.90 -2.39 -7.62
N PRO A 206 12.00 -3.21 -8.20
CA PRO A 206 11.42 -2.90 -9.50
C PRO A 206 10.50 -1.68 -9.42
N ALA A 207 9.94 -1.26 -10.57
CA ALA A 207 8.90 -0.24 -10.58
C ALA A 207 7.71 -0.66 -9.70
N ILE A 208 7.13 0.30 -8.98
CA ILE A 208 5.88 0.10 -8.24
C ILE A 208 4.76 -0.05 -9.26
N SER A 209 3.99 -1.13 -9.17
CA SER A 209 2.92 -1.48 -10.10
C SER A 209 1.52 -1.21 -9.56
N GLY A 210 1.38 -1.09 -8.25
CA GLY A 210 0.08 -0.85 -7.63
C GLY A 210 0.17 -0.42 -6.17
N VAL A 211 -0.92 0.19 -5.73
CA VAL A 211 -1.15 0.55 -4.33
C VAL A 211 -2.50 0.00 -3.93
N ALA A 212 -2.61 -0.59 -2.74
CA ALA A 212 -3.90 -1.03 -2.23
C ALA A 212 -4.06 -0.70 -0.74
N ILE A 213 -5.30 -0.42 -0.34
CA ILE A 213 -5.72 -0.34 1.06
C ILE A 213 -6.57 -1.55 1.40
N MET A 214 -6.41 -2.08 2.61
CA MET A 214 -7.17 -3.24 3.04
C MET A 214 -7.41 -3.23 4.55
N SER A 215 -8.59 -3.65 4.95
CA SER A 215 -8.95 -4.02 6.32
C SER A 215 -9.56 -5.41 6.28
N ASP A 216 -9.09 -6.31 7.11
CA ASP A 216 -9.52 -7.70 7.09
C ASP A 216 -9.63 -8.31 8.49
N THR A 217 -10.55 -9.25 8.61
CA THR A 217 -10.89 -9.94 9.84
C THR A 217 -11.39 -11.37 9.58
N ASP A 218 -11.09 -11.91 8.38
CA ASP A 218 -11.62 -13.21 7.97
C ASP A 218 -10.95 -14.39 8.67
N ASN A 219 -9.69 -14.25 9.10
CA ASN A 219 -8.99 -15.28 9.86
C ASN A 219 -9.40 -15.27 11.35
N THR A 220 -9.44 -14.10 11.97
CA THR A 220 -9.76 -13.92 13.40
C THR A 220 -11.25 -13.98 13.70
N LYS A 221 -12.12 -13.75 12.71
CA LYS A 221 -13.58 -13.63 12.82
C LYS A 221 -14.03 -12.46 13.71
N GLU A 222 -13.20 -11.43 13.77
CA GLU A 222 -13.47 -10.21 14.53
C GLU A 222 -14.10 -9.13 13.64
N ARG A 223 -14.14 -7.91 14.14
CA ARG A 223 -14.60 -6.72 13.44
C ARG A 223 -13.53 -5.64 13.52
N ALA A 224 -13.32 -4.93 12.41
CA ALA A 224 -12.45 -3.76 12.35
C ALA A 224 -13.15 -2.60 11.64
N VAL A 225 -12.84 -1.38 12.10
CA VAL A 225 -13.21 -0.15 11.41
C VAL A 225 -11.96 0.71 11.25
N ALA A 226 -11.69 1.10 10.02
CA ALA A 226 -10.57 1.97 9.69
C ALA A 226 -10.98 3.07 8.71
N TYR A 227 -10.17 4.12 8.67
CA TYR A 227 -10.31 5.23 7.74
C TYR A 227 -8.97 5.49 7.07
N TYR A 228 -9.00 5.75 5.78
CA TYR A 228 -7.83 6.04 4.96
C TYR A 228 -7.97 7.44 4.35
N GLY A 229 -6.94 8.26 4.59
CA GLY A 229 -6.79 9.56 3.94
C GLY A 229 -5.91 9.48 2.70
N ASP A 230 -5.51 10.63 2.19
CA ASP A 230 -4.73 10.72 0.96
C ASP A 230 -3.42 9.93 1.01
N ILE A 231 -3.04 9.38 -0.15
CA ILE A 231 -1.80 8.62 -0.36
C ILE A 231 -1.01 9.31 -1.46
N VAL A 232 0.21 9.74 -1.13
CA VAL A 232 1.07 10.46 -2.07
C VAL A 232 2.47 9.86 -2.09
N PHE A 233 3.10 9.84 -3.27
CA PHE A 233 4.53 9.59 -3.41
C PHE A 233 5.24 10.90 -3.64
N VAL A 234 6.41 11.07 -3.02
CA VAL A 234 7.22 12.28 -3.15
C VAL A 234 8.67 11.92 -3.48
N ARG A 235 9.33 12.84 -4.17
CA ARG A 235 10.77 12.75 -4.41
C ARG A 235 11.54 12.90 -3.10
N ALA A 236 12.66 12.22 -2.97
CA ALA A 236 13.61 12.53 -1.92
C ALA A 236 14.11 13.98 -2.12
N LEU A 237 14.14 14.74 -1.06
CA LEU A 237 14.85 16.03 -1.08
C LEU A 237 16.35 15.75 -1.28
N LYS A 238 16.93 16.37 -2.30
CA LYS A 238 18.37 16.31 -2.54
C LYS A 238 19.11 17.13 -1.50
#